data_a151bffa7a2d31df5942eab515f960f0
#
_entry.id   a151bffa7a2d31df5942eab515f960f0
#
_cell.length_a   1.000
_cell.length_b   1.000
_cell.length_c   1.000
_cell.angle_alpha   90.00
_cell.angle_beta   90.00
_cell.angle_gamma   90.00
#
_symmetry.space_group_name_H-M   'P 1'
#
loop_
_entity.id
_entity.type
_entity.pdbx_description
1 polymer ?
#
loop_
_entity_poly.entity_id
_entity_poly.type
_entity_poly.pdbx_seq_one_letter_code
_entity_poly.pdbx_strand_id
1 'polypeptide(L)'
;MIGYQKTMMVVLDEDDYLILINPVILKTSNKTYIAEEGCLSLQGVRKTQRYESIKISYLDIDFKKKIKTFKGYTAQIIQHELDHFEGKII
;
A
#
# COMPACT_ATOMS: atom_id res chain seq x y z
N MET A 1 -13.64 22.51 9.58
CA MET A 1 -14.23 21.63 8.61
C MET A 1 -13.36 20.41 8.37
N ILE A 2 -13.96 19.32 8.22
CA ILE A 2 -13.21 18.11 8.05
C ILE A 2 -13.22 17.70 6.60
N GLY A 3 -12.05 17.62 6.04
CA GLY A 3 -11.92 17.08 4.72
C GLY A 3 -12.12 15.58 4.76
N TYR A 4 -13.14 15.13 4.13
CA TYR A 4 -13.34 13.72 4.01
C TYR A 4 -12.64 13.23 2.74
N GLN A 5 -11.55 12.54 2.92
CA GLN A 5 -10.79 12.06 1.78
C GLN A 5 -11.01 10.57 1.60
N LYS A 6 -11.31 10.21 0.38
CA LYS A 6 -11.33 8.81 -0.02
C LYS A 6 -10.02 8.52 -0.72
N THR A 7 -9.34 7.49 -0.28
CA THR A 7 -8.19 6.97 -1.00
C THR A 7 -8.60 5.66 -1.62
N MET A 8 -8.10 5.42 -2.82
CA MET A 8 -8.42 4.20 -3.53
C MET A 8 -7.21 3.76 -4.32
N MET A 9 -6.93 2.48 -4.28
CA MET A 9 -5.87 1.93 -5.11
C MET A 9 -6.33 0.63 -5.74
N VAL A 10 -5.76 0.31 -6.87
CA VAL A 10 -6.00 -0.95 -7.56
C VAL A 10 -4.67 -1.69 -7.56
N VAL A 11 -4.68 -2.90 -7.04
CA VAL A 11 -3.47 -3.72 -7.02
C VAL A 11 -3.74 -5.05 -7.68
N LEU A 12 -2.71 -5.61 -8.27
CA LEU A 12 -2.79 -6.95 -8.84
C LEU A 12 -2.35 -7.92 -7.76
N ASP A 13 -3.26 -8.79 -7.33
CA ASP A 13 -2.97 -9.79 -6.32
C ASP A 13 -3.15 -11.16 -6.97
N GLU A 14 -2.05 -11.87 -7.14
CA GLU A 14 -2.00 -13.10 -7.90
C GLU A 14 -2.49 -12.82 -9.33
N ASP A 15 -3.59 -13.40 -9.74
CA ASP A 15 -4.11 -13.20 -11.09
C ASP A 15 -5.29 -12.25 -11.15
N ASP A 16 -5.67 -11.67 -10.03
CA ASP A 16 -6.84 -10.80 -9.95
C ASP A 16 -6.47 -9.40 -9.52
N TYR A 17 -7.22 -8.43 -10.02
CA TYR A 17 -7.13 -7.06 -9.53
C TYR A 17 -8.00 -6.89 -8.30
N LEU A 18 -7.47 -6.20 -7.30
CA LEU A 18 -8.22 -5.84 -6.12
C LEU A 18 -8.33 -4.33 -6.01
N ILE A 19 -9.52 -3.88 -5.65
CA ILE A 19 -9.74 -2.46 -5.37
C ILE A 19 -9.77 -2.30 -3.87
N LEU A 20 -8.87 -1.45 -3.35
CA LEU A 20 -8.78 -1.18 -1.93
C LEU A 20 -9.24 0.25 -1.70
N ILE A 21 -10.34 0.41 -1.00
CA ILE A 21 -10.88 1.74 -0.68
C ILE A 21 -10.55 2.03 0.77
N ASN A 22 -9.94 3.19 1.02
CA ASN A 22 -9.54 3.63 2.35
C ASN A 22 -8.71 2.56 3.08
N PRO A 23 -7.63 2.06 2.47
CA PRO A 23 -6.83 1.02 3.12
C PRO A 23 -6.08 1.54 4.33
N VAL A 24 -6.03 0.73 5.37
CA VAL A 24 -5.33 1.05 6.61
C VAL A 24 -4.48 -0.15 7.00
N ILE A 25 -3.23 0.10 7.33
CA ILE A 25 -2.36 -0.96 7.81
C ILE A 25 -2.68 -1.26 9.27
N LEU A 26 -3.09 -2.49 9.53
CA LEU A 26 -3.39 -2.93 10.89
C LEU A 26 -2.19 -3.55 11.57
N LYS A 27 -1.34 -4.23 10.81
CA LYS A 27 -0.21 -4.94 11.36
C LYS A 27 0.86 -5.11 10.30
N THR A 28 2.10 -5.10 10.71
CA THR A 28 3.25 -5.33 9.83
C THR A 28 4.06 -6.49 10.35
N SER A 29 4.81 -7.13 9.45
CA SER A 29 5.72 -8.20 9.86
C SER A 29 6.90 -7.62 10.62
N ASN A 30 7.56 -8.45 11.43
CA ASN A 30 8.81 -8.07 12.06
C ASN A 30 9.95 -8.00 11.06
N LYS A 31 9.80 -8.72 9.97
CA LYS A 31 10.84 -8.82 8.95
C LYS A 31 10.70 -7.70 7.95
N THR A 32 11.81 -7.04 7.68
CA THR A 32 11.84 -5.94 6.72
C THR A 32 12.98 -6.18 5.74
N TYR A 33 12.95 -5.43 4.65
CA TYR A 33 14.02 -5.47 3.66
C TYR A 33 14.14 -4.10 3.03
N ILE A 34 15.27 -3.88 2.37
CA ILE A 34 15.50 -2.63 1.64
C ILE A 34 15.16 -2.86 0.18
N ALA A 35 14.23 -2.08 -0.33
CA ALA A 35 13.83 -2.14 -1.73
C ALA A 35 14.32 -0.91 -2.45
N GLU A 36 14.70 -1.09 -3.70
CA GLU A 36 15.05 0.03 -4.56
C GLU A 36 13.81 0.36 -5.39
N GLU A 37 13.30 1.58 -5.21
CA GLU A 37 12.06 1.99 -5.84
C GLU A 37 12.25 3.27 -6.63
N GLY A 38 11.71 3.29 -7.83
CA GLY A 38 11.70 4.49 -8.64
C GLY A 38 10.64 5.46 -8.19
N CYS A 39 10.88 6.73 -8.40
CA CYS A 39 9.92 7.77 -8.07
C CYS A 39 9.81 8.72 -9.25
N LEU A 40 8.57 9.04 -9.65
CA LEU A 40 8.35 9.89 -10.82
C LEU A 40 8.79 11.33 -10.58
N SER A 41 8.74 11.78 -9.35
CA SER A 41 9.12 13.16 -9.03
C SER A 41 10.62 13.33 -8.79
N LEU A 42 11.36 12.23 -8.73
CA LEU A 42 12.81 12.26 -8.54
C LEU A 42 13.45 11.40 -9.59
N GLN A 43 14.62 11.80 -10.03
CA GLN A 43 15.38 10.97 -10.95
C GLN A 43 16.11 9.89 -10.19
N GLY A 44 16.08 8.66 -10.74
CA GLY A 44 16.81 7.56 -10.16
C GLY A 44 15.96 6.71 -9.24
N VAL A 45 16.64 6.00 -8.38
CA VAL A 45 16.05 5.00 -7.52
C VAL A 45 16.35 5.34 -6.08
N ARG A 46 15.41 5.18 -5.20
CA ARG A 46 15.60 5.38 -3.77
C ARG A 46 15.51 4.06 -3.03
N LYS A 47 16.36 3.92 -2.04
CA LYS A 47 16.30 2.77 -1.15
C LYS A 47 15.28 3.06 -0.05
N THR A 48 14.33 2.17 0.09
CA THR A 48 13.24 2.35 1.04
C THR A 48 13.06 1.06 1.82
N GLN A 49 12.84 1.19 3.12
CA GLN A 49 12.57 0.02 3.96
C GLN A 49 11.13 -0.38 3.78
N ARG A 50 10.91 -1.68 3.54
CA ARG A 50 9.57 -2.24 3.36
C ARG A 50 9.38 -3.45 4.25
N TYR A 51 8.14 -3.63 4.72
CA TYR A 51 7.79 -4.82 5.48
C TYR A 51 7.50 -5.97 4.53
N GLU A 52 7.91 -7.16 4.92
CA GLU A 52 7.73 -8.34 4.08
C GLU A 52 6.26 -8.72 3.94
N SER A 53 5.46 -8.51 4.98
CA SER A 53 4.02 -8.71 4.90
C SER A 53 3.30 -7.66 5.71
N ILE A 54 2.07 -7.34 5.29
CA ILE A 54 1.24 -6.35 5.95
C ILE A 54 -0.19 -6.86 5.99
N LYS A 55 -0.89 -6.50 7.06
CA LYS A 55 -2.30 -6.79 7.19
C LYS A 55 -3.08 -5.51 7.00
N ILE A 56 -3.99 -5.51 6.05
CA ILE A 56 -4.70 -4.31 5.62
C ILE A 56 -6.19 -4.47 5.89
N SER A 57 -6.80 -3.43 6.44
CA SER A 57 -8.24 -3.26 6.48
C SER A 57 -8.63 -2.30 5.36
N TYR A 58 -9.63 -2.66 4.59
CA TYR A 58 -10.07 -1.83 3.48
C TYR A 58 -11.54 -2.08 3.19
N LEU A 59 -12.11 -1.23 2.36
CA LEU A 59 -13.46 -1.43 1.84
C LEU A 59 -13.35 -1.94 0.42
N ASP A 60 -14.21 -2.91 0.07
CA ASP A 60 -14.28 -3.39 -1.30
C ASP A 60 -15.19 -2.47 -2.13
N ILE A 61 -15.46 -2.84 -3.37
CA ILE A 61 -16.27 -2.00 -4.26
C ILE A 61 -17.72 -1.87 -3.78
N ASP A 62 -18.17 -2.78 -2.93
CA ASP A 62 -19.50 -2.72 -2.33
C ASP A 62 -19.46 -1.99 -0.99
N PHE A 63 -18.33 -1.39 -0.64
CA PHE A 63 -18.12 -0.69 0.62
C PHE A 63 -18.24 -1.60 1.84
N LYS A 64 -17.97 -2.88 1.66
CA LYS A 64 -17.92 -3.83 2.76
C LYS A 64 -16.51 -3.91 3.29
N LYS A 65 -16.39 -3.94 4.62
CA LYS A 65 -15.09 -4.02 5.26
C LYS A 65 -14.46 -5.39 5.04
N LYS A 66 -13.21 -5.37 4.60
CA LYS A 66 -12.43 -6.58 4.39
C LYS A 66 -11.09 -6.43 5.09
N ILE A 67 -10.53 -7.55 5.49
CA ILE A 67 -9.19 -7.60 6.08
C ILE A 67 -8.43 -8.68 5.36
N LYS A 68 -7.24 -8.34 4.90
CA LYS A 68 -6.42 -9.30 4.16
C LYS A 68 -4.95 -9.05 4.43
N THR A 69 -4.17 -10.13 4.43
CA THR A 69 -2.72 -10.06 4.56
C THR A 69 -2.10 -10.16 3.19
N PHE A 70 -1.21 -9.23 2.89
CA PHE A 70 -0.47 -9.21 1.64
C PHE A 70 1.00 -9.45 1.92
N LYS A 71 1.67 -10.11 1.00
CA LYS A 71 3.08 -10.46 1.14
C LYS A 71 3.83 -10.13 -0.14
N GLY A 72 5.15 -10.06 -0.01
CA GLY A 72 6.03 -9.92 -1.17
C GLY A 72 5.81 -8.65 -1.94
N TYR A 73 5.86 -8.76 -3.26
CA TYR A 73 5.80 -7.58 -4.12
C TYR A 73 4.47 -6.83 -4.03
N THR A 74 3.37 -7.56 -3.88
CA THR A 74 2.06 -6.91 -3.70
C THR A 74 2.06 -6.04 -2.45
N ALA A 75 2.62 -6.55 -1.35
CA ALA A 75 2.73 -5.76 -0.12
C ALA A 75 3.62 -4.54 -0.32
N GLN A 76 4.70 -4.69 -1.09
CA GLN A 76 5.59 -3.57 -1.39
C GLN A 76 4.86 -2.47 -2.14
N ILE A 77 4.09 -2.83 -3.15
CA ILE A 77 3.33 -1.86 -3.94
C ILE A 77 2.32 -1.12 -3.06
N ILE A 78 1.62 -1.83 -2.20
CA ILE A 78 0.63 -1.22 -1.32
C ILE A 78 1.29 -0.22 -0.39
N GLN A 79 2.43 -0.59 0.21
CA GLN A 79 3.16 0.31 1.09
C GLN A 79 3.63 1.56 0.35
N HIS A 80 4.12 1.38 -0.87
CA HIS A 80 4.57 2.50 -1.70
C HIS A 80 3.43 3.48 -1.96
N GLU A 81 2.27 2.97 -2.35
CA GLU A 81 1.11 3.82 -2.62
C GLU A 81 0.59 4.50 -1.37
N LEU A 82 0.61 3.81 -0.23
CA LEU A 82 0.19 4.42 1.03
C LEU A 82 1.11 5.56 1.43
N ASP A 83 2.41 5.43 1.18
CA ASP A 83 3.34 6.51 1.45
C ASP A 83 3.01 7.74 0.60
N HIS A 84 2.63 7.55 -0.66
CA HIS A 84 2.21 8.65 -1.50
C HIS A 84 0.98 9.36 -0.93
N PHE A 85 0.02 8.60 -0.43
CA PHE A 85 -1.19 9.20 0.16
C PHE A 85 -0.87 10.02 1.39
N GLU A 86 0.21 9.69 2.10
CA GLU A 86 0.62 10.46 3.26
C GLU A 86 1.54 11.62 2.91
N GLY A 87 1.78 11.83 1.63
CA GLY A 87 2.61 12.94 1.18
C GLY A 87 4.10 12.70 1.28
N LYS A 88 4.51 11.48 1.52
CA LYS A 88 5.93 11.15 1.57
C LYS A 88 6.53 11.13 0.18
N ILE A 89 7.74 11.60 0.07
CA ILE A 89 8.49 11.56 -1.19
C ILE A 89 9.29 10.27 -1.22
N ILE A 90 8.98 9.46 -2.19
CA ILE A 90 9.67 8.17 -2.34
C ILE A 90 9.97 7.90 -3.79
#